data_f49e797bc0c39e149f57df42d9232869
#
_entry.id   f49e797bc0c39e149f57df42d9232869
#
_cell.length_a   1.000
_cell.length_b   1.000
_cell.length_c   1.000
_cell.angle_alpha   90.00
_cell.angle_beta   90.00
_cell.angle_gamma   90.00
#
_symmetry.space_group_name_H-M   'P 1'
#
loop_
_entity.id
_entity.type
_entity.pdbx_description
1 polymer ?
#
loop_
_entity_poly.entity_id
_entity_poly.type
_entity_poly.pdbx_seq_one_letter_code
_entity_poly.pdbx_strand_id
1 'polypeptide(L)'
;MSKFCIMRFQKYKVGSVANIERHQKHRDRLKHRKHPEREGENRTWVQSPEKTMTQVVRHTIREQQEQTGRKVRKDAVVLVEFVLTFSPEMESSINFDDWNNANIEWLEKQFGKGKIIRHDLNADESCRH
;
A
#
# COMPACT_ATOMS: atom_id res chain seq x y z
N MET A 1 -4.03 27.18 9.49
CA MET A 1 -3.58 25.76 9.44
C MET A 1 -2.88 25.50 8.11
N SER A 2 -1.81 24.76 8.15
CA SER A 2 -1.05 24.45 6.93
C SER A 2 -1.70 23.31 6.14
N LYS A 3 -1.72 23.47 4.82
CA LYS A 3 -2.13 22.41 3.90
C LYS A 3 -0.90 21.57 3.56
N PHE A 4 -1.05 20.24 3.52
CA PHE A 4 0.05 19.36 3.19
C PHE A 4 -0.41 18.12 2.43
N CYS A 5 0.52 17.59 1.63
CA CYS A 5 0.45 16.24 1.11
C CYS A 5 1.72 15.53 1.56
N ILE A 6 1.58 14.32 2.07
CA ILE A 6 2.71 13.57 2.61
C ILE A 6 2.79 12.20 1.93
N MET A 7 4.01 11.83 1.57
CA MET A 7 4.33 10.48 1.16
C MET A 7 5.37 9.93 2.12
N ARG A 8 5.04 8.79 2.74
CA ARG A 8 5.98 8.03 3.57
C ARG A 8 6.17 6.66 2.96
N PHE A 9 7.35 6.10 3.11
CA PHE A 9 7.58 4.74 2.66
C PHE A 9 8.42 3.98 3.67
N GLN A 10 8.25 2.68 3.69
CA GLN A 10 9.03 1.77 4.53
C GLN A 10 9.39 0.52 3.73
N LYS A 11 10.61 0.06 3.91
CA LYS A 11 11.16 -1.11 3.21
C LYS A 11 11.09 -2.32 4.14
N TYR A 12 10.77 -3.48 3.57
CA TYR A 12 10.61 -4.72 4.33
C TYR A 12 11.37 -5.87 3.72
N LYS A 13 11.83 -6.76 4.59
CA LYS A 13 12.43 -8.05 4.25
C LYS A 13 11.35 -9.13 4.23
N VAL A 14 11.65 -10.29 3.67
CA VAL A 14 10.70 -11.42 3.57
C VAL A 14 10.03 -11.75 4.90
N GLY A 15 10.79 -11.79 6.00
CA GLY A 15 10.28 -12.15 7.32
C GLY A 15 9.23 -11.20 7.89
N SER A 16 9.12 -9.98 7.37
CA SER A 16 8.18 -8.97 7.86
C SER A 16 6.87 -8.90 7.05
N VAL A 17 6.80 -9.57 5.89
CA VAL A 17 5.67 -9.44 4.96
C VAL A 17 4.35 -9.89 5.59
N ALA A 18 4.34 -11.02 6.29
CA ALA A 18 3.12 -11.53 6.92
C ALA A 18 2.55 -10.58 7.98
N ASN A 19 3.42 -9.93 8.74
CA ASN A 19 3.01 -8.96 9.75
C ASN A 19 2.38 -7.71 9.12
N ILE A 20 2.94 -7.25 8.02
CA ILE A 20 2.40 -6.10 7.26
C ILE A 20 1.01 -6.42 6.75
N GLU A 21 0.81 -7.57 6.13
CA GLU A 21 -0.48 -8.00 5.61
C GLU A 21 -1.53 -8.08 6.73
N ARG A 22 -1.16 -8.65 7.87
CA ARG A 22 -2.03 -8.75 9.04
C ARG A 22 -2.43 -7.38 9.56
N HIS A 23 -1.49 -6.45 9.63
CA HIS A 23 -1.75 -5.07 10.05
C HIS A 23 -2.74 -4.38 9.10
N GLN A 24 -2.53 -4.50 7.80
CA GLN A 24 -3.41 -3.89 6.79
C GLN A 24 -4.84 -4.45 6.86
N LYS A 25 -5.00 -5.75 7.07
CA LYS A 25 -6.31 -6.41 7.17
C LYS A 25 -7.11 -6.00 8.41
N HIS A 26 -6.44 -5.53 9.46
CA HIS A 26 -7.07 -5.15 10.72
C HIS A 26 -7.06 -3.65 10.98
N ARG A 27 -6.67 -2.85 10.00
CA ARG A 27 -6.54 -1.40 10.15
C ARG A 27 -7.86 -0.73 10.55
N ASP A 28 -8.97 -1.20 10.03
CA ASP A 28 -10.30 -0.69 10.32
C ASP A 28 -10.75 -0.94 11.78
N ARG A 29 -10.07 -1.84 12.49
CA ARG A 29 -10.34 -2.14 13.90
C ARG A 29 -9.55 -1.24 14.86
N LEU A 30 -8.72 -0.34 14.35
CA LEU A 30 -7.89 0.53 15.16
C LEU A 30 -8.73 1.63 15.80
N LYS A 31 -8.40 1.97 17.06
CA LYS A 31 -9.17 2.93 17.88
C LYS A 31 -9.10 4.37 17.40
N HIS A 32 -8.20 4.70 16.49
CA HIS A 32 -8.00 6.07 16.02
C HIS A 32 -8.87 6.45 14.80
N ARG A 33 -9.85 5.65 14.48
CA ARG A 33 -10.83 5.99 13.44
C ARG A 33 -11.63 7.21 13.87
N LYS A 34 -11.58 8.27 13.07
CA LYS A 34 -12.26 9.54 13.36
C LYS A 34 -13.55 9.74 12.59
N HIS A 35 -13.72 9.03 11.49
CA HIS A 35 -14.88 9.14 10.61
C HIS A 35 -15.45 7.76 10.31
N PRO A 36 -16.00 7.03 11.32
CA PRO A 36 -16.55 5.70 11.08
C PRO A 36 -17.70 5.70 10.06
N GLU A 37 -18.39 6.81 9.88
CA GLU A 37 -19.42 6.99 8.85
C GLU A 37 -18.87 6.88 7.43
N ARG A 38 -17.55 7.03 7.25
CA ARG A 38 -16.89 6.91 5.94
C ARG A 38 -16.37 5.50 5.66
N GLU A 39 -16.62 4.54 6.52
CA GLU A 39 -16.14 3.17 6.33
C GLU A 39 -16.58 2.59 4.99
N GLY A 40 -17.79 2.91 4.52
CA GLY A 40 -18.28 2.49 3.20
C GLY A 40 -17.48 3.05 2.02
N GLU A 41 -16.66 4.08 2.24
CA GLU A 41 -15.76 4.63 1.22
C GLU A 41 -14.40 3.93 1.20
N ASN A 42 -14.10 3.11 2.19
CA ASN A 42 -12.86 2.33 2.23
C ASN A 42 -12.90 1.27 1.13
N ARG A 43 -11.78 1.12 0.43
CA ARG A 43 -11.64 0.16 -0.66
C ARG A 43 -10.31 -0.56 -0.54
N THR A 44 -10.32 -1.84 -0.88
CA THR A 44 -9.12 -2.65 -0.93
C THR A 44 -9.03 -3.33 -2.29
N TRP A 45 -7.86 -3.24 -2.91
CA TRP A 45 -7.53 -3.98 -4.11
C TRP A 45 -6.35 -4.91 -3.83
N VAL A 46 -6.44 -6.15 -4.27
CA VAL A 46 -5.39 -7.15 -4.13
C VAL A 46 -5.16 -7.81 -5.49
N GLN A 47 -3.91 -7.84 -5.94
CA GLN A 47 -3.54 -8.41 -7.24
C GLN A 47 -3.93 -9.89 -7.37
N SER A 48 -3.67 -10.66 -6.32
CA SER A 48 -3.95 -12.09 -6.28
C SER A 48 -4.71 -12.42 -4.99
N PRO A 49 -6.06 -12.23 -4.98
CA PRO A 49 -6.84 -12.41 -3.76
C PRO A 49 -6.80 -13.83 -3.18
N GLU A 50 -6.54 -14.83 -4.01
CA GLU A 50 -6.42 -16.25 -3.61
C GLU A 50 -5.09 -16.58 -2.92
N LYS A 51 -4.15 -15.66 -2.91
CA LYS A 51 -2.81 -15.84 -2.32
C LYS A 51 -2.59 -14.88 -1.16
N THR A 52 -1.78 -15.30 -0.20
CA THR A 52 -1.26 -14.37 0.81
C THR A 52 -0.20 -13.48 0.19
N MET A 53 0.04 -12.34 0.82
CA MET A 53 1.09 -11.41 0.38
C MET A 53 2.46 -12.10 0.42
N THR A 54 2.72 -12.93 1.42
CA THR A 54 3.95 -13.71 1.53
C THR A 54 4.11 -14.65 0.32
N GLN A 55 3.04 -15.31 -0.11
CA GLN A 55 3.08 -16.19 -1.28
C GLN A 55 3.41 -15.42 -2.55
N VAL A 56 2.80 -14.25 -2.75
CA VAL A 56 3.06 -13.39 -3.91
C VAL A 56 4.52 -12.93 -3.93
N VAL A 57 5.04 -12.48 -2.80
CA VAL A 57 6.44 -12.03 -2.69
C VAL A 57 7.40 -13.18 -2.95
N ARG A 58 7.16 -14.35 -2.38
CA ARG A 58 8.03 -15.53 -2.60
C ARG A 58 8.02 -15.99 -4.04
N HIS A 59 6.86 -15.93 -4.70
CA HIS A 59 6.75 -16.26 -6.13
C HIS A 59 7.57 -15.29 -6.97
N THR A 60 7.47 -14.00 -6.70
CA THR A 60 8.25 -12.97 -7.40
C THR A 60 9.76 -13.17 -7.21
N ILE A 61 10.19 -13.53 -6.00
CA ILE A 61 11.59 -13.82 -5.71
C ILE A 61 12.07 -15.02 -6.54
N ARG A 62 11.28 -16.09 -6.61
CA ARG A 62 11.64 -17.28 -7.41
C ARG A 62 11.77 -16.94 -8.88
N GLU A 63 10.81 -16.18 -9.43
CA GLU A 63 10.89 -15.74 -10.83
C GLU A 63 12.15 -14.93 -11.09
N GLN A 64 12.49 -14.03 -10.19
CA GLN A 64 13.68 -13.20 -10.30
C GLN A 64 14.96 -14.05 -10.28
N GLN A 65 15.03 -15.04 -9.40
CA GLN A 65 16.17 -15.96 -9.31
C GLN A 65 16.31 -16.80 -10.57
N GLU A 66 15.20 -17.28 -11.14
CA GLU A 66 15.19 -18.03 -12.39
C GLU A 66 15.68 -17.19 -13.58
N GLN A 67 15.21 -15.92 -13.65
CA GLN A 67 15.58 -15.04 -14.75
C GLN A 67 17.04 -14.57 -14.69
N THR A 68 17.55 -14.31 -13.49
CA THR A 68 18.89 -13.75 -13.32
C THR A 68 19.96 -14.77 -13.01
N GLY A 69 19.57 -15.98 -12.59
CA GLY A 69 20.49 -17.00 -12.10
C GLY A 69 21.15 -16.65 -10.78
N ARG A 70 20.71 -15.59 -10.10
CA ARG A 70 21.27 -15.11 -8.84
C ARG A 70 20.31 -15.35 -7.69
N LYS A 71 20.86 -15.76 -6.56
CA LYS A 71 20.09 -15.96 -5.33
C LYS A 71 19.79 -14.61 -4.65
N VAL A 72 18.53 -14.39 -4.26
CA VAL A 72 18.12 -13.23 -3.48
C VAL A 72 18.51 -13.46 -2.02
N ARG A 73 19.23 -12.51 -1.41
CA ARG A 73 19.67 -12.61 -0.02
C ARG A 73 18.49 -12.50 0.94
N LYS A 74 18.61 -13.11 2.12
CA LYS A 74 17.57 -13.06 3.16
C LYS A 74 17.29 -11.64 3.67
N ASP A 75 18.30 -10.77 3.67
CA ASP A 75 18.19 -9.39 4.12
C ASP A 75 17.85 -8.40 3.01
N ALA A 76 17.56 -8.90 1.79
CA ALA A 76 17.17 -8.05 0.68
C ALA A 76 15.81 -7.39 0.95
N VAL A 77 15.65 -6.16 0.48
CA VAL A 77 14.36 -5.48 0.47
C VAL A 77 13.50 -6.11 -0.63
N VAL A 78 12.36 -6.69 -0.25
CA VAL A 78 11.47 -7.40 -1.17
C VAL A 78 10.10 -6.75 -1.29
N LEU A 79 9.77 -5.85 -0.37
CA LEU A 79 8.50 -5.16 -0.33
C LEU A 79 8.71 -3.72 0.13
N VAL A 80 8.00 -2.80 -0.49
CA VAL A 80 7.96 -1.40 -0.05
C VAL A 80 6.51 -1.02 0.17
N GLU A 81 6.22 -0.47 1.33
CA GLU A 81 4.90 0.09 1.65
C GLU A 81 4.96 1.60 1.51
N PHE A 82 4.00 2.16 0.80
CA PHE A 82 3.82 3.60 0.69
C PHE A 82 2.54 4.00 1.40
N VAL A 83 2.61 5.07 2.19
CA VAL A 83 1.44 5.73 2.77
C VAL A 83 1.39 7.13 2.19
N LEU A 84 0.32 7.42 1.46
CA LEU A 84 0.11 8.72 0.83
C LEU A 84 -1.12 9.35 1.47
N THR A 85 -0.97 10.58 1.94
CA THR A 85 -2.03 11.28 2.65
C THR A 85 -2.01 12.77 2.32
N PHE A 86 -3.13 13.43 2.55
CA PHE A 86 -3.24 14.88 2.45
C PHE A 86 -4.00 15.43 3.66
N SER A 87 -3.80 16.73 3.96
CA SER A 87 -4.43 17.35 5.11
C SER A 87 -5.95 17.45 4.91
N PRO A 88 -6.74 17.39 6.01
CA PRO A 88 -8.19 17.52 5.93
C PRO A 88 -8.65 18.82 5.26
N GLU A 89 -7.88 19.89 5.37
CA GLU A 89 -8.19 21.18 4.75
C GLU A 89 -8.19 21.14 3.22
N MET A 90 -7.56 20.13 2.64
CA MET A 90 -7.49 19.95 1.18
C MET A 90 -8.62 19.07 0.62
N GLU A 91 -9.44 18.45 1.45
CA GLU A 91 -10.48 17.52 1.00
C GLU A 91 -11.44 18.14 -0.01
N SER A 92 -11.83 19.40 0.20
CA SER A 92 -12.74 20.10 -0.72
C SER A 92 -12.13 20.44 -2.07
N SER A 93 -10.80 20.44 -2.16
CA SER A 93 -10.04 20.81 -3.37
C SER A 93 -9.55 19.59 -4.15
N ILE A 94 -9.64 18.39 -3.56
CA ILE A 94 -9.09 17.17 -4.12
C ILE A 94 -10.22 16.18 -4.43
N ASN A 95 -10.28 15.73 -5.68
CA ASN A 95 -11.07 14.55 -6.04
C ASN A 95 -10.29 13.32 -5.58
N PHE A 96 -10.84 12.59 -4.63
CA PHE A 96 -10.13 11.47 -4.00
C PHE A 96 -9.80 10.35 -4.98
N ASP A 97 -10.73 10.02 -5.87
CA ASP A 97 -10.50 8.98 -6.88
C ASP A 97 -9.41 9.37 -7.87
N ASP A 98 -9.42 10.62 -8.35
CA ASP A 98 -8.39 11.13 -9.27
C ASP A 98 -7.03 11.17 -8.60
N TRP A 99 -6.97 11.59 -7.34
CA TRP A 99 -5.76 11.61 -6.55
C TRP A 99 -5.19 10.20 -6.37
N ASN A 100 -6.04 9.24 -6.04
CA ASN A 100 -5.64 7.85 -5.89
C ASN A 100 -5.10 7.27 -7.21
N ASN A 101 -5.82 7.48 -8.31
CA ASN A 101 -5.40 6.99 -9.62
C ASN A 101 -4.07 7.58 -10.06
N ALA A 102 -3.85 8.87 -9.81
CA ALA A 102 -2.57 9.53 -10.10
C ALA A 102 -1.42 8.93 -9.30
N ASN A 103 -1.65 8.61 -8.02
CA ASN A 103 -0.64 7.97 -7.17
C ASN A 103 -0.29 6.56 -7.67
N ILE A 104 -1.30 5.77 -8.05
CA ILE A 104 -1.09 4.41 -8.59
C ILE A 104 -0.29 4.49 -9.89
N GLU A 105 -0.66 5.39 -10.80
CA GLU A 105 0.03 5.58 -12.06
C GLU A 105 1.50 5.96 -11.84
N TRP A 106 1.77 6.86 -10.90
CA TRP A 106 3.12 7.25 -10.55
C TRP A 106 3.94 6.07 -10.02
N LEU A 107 3.36 5.26 -9.12
CA LEU A 107 4.02 4.07 -8.57
C LEU A 107 4.32 3.05 -9.67
N GLU A 108 3.40 2.82 -10.60
CA GLU A 108 3.62 1.92 -11.72
C GLU A 108 4.74 2.40 -12.64
N LYS A 109 4.87 3.70 -12.83
CA LYS A 109 5.99 4.29 -13.58
C LYS A 109 7.33 4.06 -12.89
N GLN A 110 7.38 4.14 -11.56
CA GLN A 110 8.62 4.01 -10.80
C GLN A 110 9.05 2.54 -10.66
N PHE A 111 8.11 1.62 -10.49
CA PHE A 111 8.40 0.22 -10.14
C PHE A 111 8.01 -0.78 -11.22
N GLY A 112 7.22 -0.37 -12.20
CA GLY A 112 6.74 -1.22 -13.27
C GLY A 112 5.31 -1.71 -13.07
N LYS A 113 4.60 -1.94 -14.17
CA LYS A 113 3.26 -2.51 -14.14
C LYS A 113 3.30 -3.92 -13.54
N GLY A 114 2.29 -4.26 -12.75
CA GLY A 114 2.20 -5.56 -12.11
C GLY A 114 3.02 -5.69 -10.84
N LYS A 115 3.67 -4.64 -10.37
CA LYS A 115 4.47 -4.63 -9.14
C LYS A 115 3.67 -4.20 -7.90
N ILE A 116 2.52 -3.58 -8.08
CA ILE A 116 1.62 -3.26 -6.97
C ILE A 116 0.84 -4.52 -6.62
N ILE A 117 1.00 -5.03 -5.39
CA ILE A 117 0.35 -6.26 -4.96
C ILE A 117 -0.89 -6.03 -4.11
N ARG A 118 -0.97 -4.87 -3.47
CA ARG A 118 -2.13 -4.45 -2.69
C ARG A 118 -2.16 -2.94 -2.55
N HIS A 119 -3.36 -2.35 -2.59
CA HIS A 119 -3.55 -0.97 -2.15
C HIS A 119 -4.89 -0.84 -1.42
N ASP A 120 -4.89 -0.01 -0.40
CA ASP A 120 -6.05 0.29 0.44
C ASP A 120 -6.34 1.78 0.40
N LEU A 121 -7.63 2.12 0.29
CA LEU A 121 -8.13 3.48 0.45
C LEU A 121 -8.83 3.56 1.80
N ASN A 122 -8.34 4.42 2.68
CA ASN A 122 -8.90 4.61 4.01
C ASN A 122 -9.47 6.02 4.12
N ALA A 123 -10.81 6.11 4.19
CA ALA A 123 -11.53 7.37 4.24
C ALA A 123 -12.07 7.71 5.64
N ASP A 124 -12.05 6.74 6.56
CA ASP A 124 -12.63 6.85 7.89
C ASP A 124 -11.66 7.38 8.97
N GLU A 125 -10.44 7.71 8.59
CA GLU A 125 -9.45 8.31 9.46
C GLU A 125 -9.42 9.84 9.28
N SER A 126 -8.72 10.54 10.18
CA SER A 126 -8.65 12.02 10.14
C SER A 126 -8.03 12.56 8.86
N CYS A 127 -7.08 11.82 8.28
CA CYS A 127 -6.51 12.10 6.96
C CYS A 127 -6.79 10.92 6.05
N ARG A 128 -7.33 11.19 4.85
CA ARG A 128 -7.53 10.15 3.84
C ARG A 128 -6.19 9.68 3.25
N HIS A 129 -6.09 8.38 2.97
CA HIS A 129 -4.88 7.82 2.36
C HIS A 129 -5.15 6.53 1.59
#